data_a473de4ad953e0ae7852f2ab68f328b1
#
_entry.id   a473de4ad953e0ae7852f2ab68f328b1
#
_cell.length_a   1.000
_cell.length_b   1.000
_cell.length_c   1.000
_cell.angle_alpha   90.00
_cell.angle_beta   90.00
_cell.angle_gamma   90.00
#
_symmetry.space_group_name_H-M   'P 1'
#
loop_
_entity.id
_entity.type
_entity.pdbx_description
1 polymer ?
#
loop_
_entity_poly.entity_id
_entity_poly.type
_entity_poly.pdbx_seq_one_letter_code
_entity_poly.pdbx_strand_id
1 'polypeptide(L)'
;MRRSDRNFTKIPDGKLGIIALEGCKELGKTIDNYIIQWRSETYKDFKDSVACDGYLRDTYLLDASCPRFGSGEAKGIIRESVRDMDLYIIVDVLNYSVTYSLSGRVNHMSPDDHYADLKRIISASAGKAKSVNVIMPFLYESRQHKRSTRESLDCAVMLQELISLGVDNILTFDAHDPRVQNAIPISGFDNIQPTYQFVKSLVEQCDDVHFDNDHLMVISPDEGAMQRAIYMANVVGVDVGMFYKRRDYSTVIDGRNPIVAHEFLGDSLDGKDVLIIDDMISSGESMIDVAKELKRRNARRVFCLSTFGLFTNGLEVFDRAVEEGIIEKVITTNLTYQTPELLSRDWYASSDVSKYVALLICLLYTSPSPRDRQKS
;
A
#
# COMPACT_ATOMS: atom_id res chain seq x y z
N MET A 1 -34.31 26.12 5.75
CA MET A 1 -33.96 25.22 4.65
C MET A 1 -33.88 23.80 5.21
N ARG A 2 -34.86 22.95 4.91
CA ARG A 2 -35.11 21.68 5.61
C ARG A 2 -34.03 20.64 5.19
N ARG A 3 -33.46 19.98 6.20
CA ARG A 3 -32.45 18.91 6.07
C ARG A 3 -32.92 17.62 5.34
N SER A 4 -34.18 17.60 4.89
CA SER A 4 -34.84 16.39 4.37
C SER A 4 -34.56 16.06 2.89
N ASP A 5 -33.99 16.97 2.10
CA ASP A 5 -33.95 16.77 0.64
C ASP A 5 -32.59 16.29 0.09
N ARG A 6 -31.61 15.94 0.95
CA ARG A 6 -30.28 15.55 0.47
C ARG A 6 -30.04 14.06 0.33
N ASN A 7 -30.94 13.19 0.75
CA ASN A 7 -30.60 11.78 0.98
C ASN A 7 -31.19 10.76 0.01
N PHE A 8 -32.07 11.13 -0.90
CA PHE A 8 -32.71 10.15 -1.80
C PHE A 8 -31.99 9.91 -3.13
N THR A 9 -30.94 10.67 -3.46
CA THR A 9 -30.22 10.52 -4.74
C THR A 9 -29.04 9.54 -4.70
N LYS A 10 -28.83 8.81 -3.59
CA LYS A 10 -27.70 7.89 -3.42
C LYS A 10 -28.12 6.56 -2.83
N ILE A 11 -29.10 5.91 -3.42
CA ILE A 11 -29.33 4.48 -3.15
C ILE A 11 -28.12 3.75 -3.77
N PRO A 12 -27.39 2.93 -2.99
CA PRO A 12 -26.28 2.16 -3.52
C PRO A 12 -26.76 1.22 -4.62
N ASP A 13 -26.12 1.29 -5.75
CA ASP A 13 -26.47 0.50 -6.93
C ASP A 13 -25.79 -0.88 -6.88
N GLY A 14 -26.20 -1.72 -5.94
CA GLY A 14 -25.71 -3.09 -5.79
C GLY A 14 -25.38 -3.50 -4.34
N LYS A 15 -24.92 -4.73 -4.16
CA LYS A 15 -24.50 -5.31 -2.87
C LYS A 15 -22.98 -5.32 -2.78
N LEU A 16 -22.45 -4.92 -1.65
CA LEU A 16 -21.00 -5.00 -1.39
C LEU A 16 -20.62 -6.41 -0.91
N GLY A 17 -19.56 -6.97 -1.47
CA GLY A 17 -18.88 -8.16 -0.99
C GLY A 17 -17.37 -7.92 -0.89
N ILE A 18 -16.75 -8.34 0.22
CA ILE A 18 -15.30 -8.21 0.43
C ILE A 18 -14.73 -9.61 0.66
N ILE A 19 -13.70 -9.97 -0.06
CA ILE A 19 -12.90 -11.18 0.17
C ILE A 19 -11.50 -10.73 0.58
N ALA A 20 -11.13 -11.00 1.84
CA ALA A 20 -9.77 -10.85 2.30
C ALA A 20 -9.06 -12.20 2.18
N LEU A 21 -8.02 -12.29 1.34
CA LEU A 21 -7.22 -13.50 1.21
C LEU A 21 -6.45 -13.80 2.50
N GLU A 22 -5.91 -15.00 2.63
CA GLU A 22 -5.33 -15.51 3.90
C GLU A 22 -4.31 -14.55 4.51
N GLY A 23 -3.47 -13.92 3.68
CA GLY A 23 -2.42 -13.00 4.12
C GLY A 23 -2.92 -11.65 4.66
N CYS A 24 -4.20 -11.31 4.48
CA CYS A 24 -4.74 -9.99 4.86
C CYS A 24 -6.08 -10.06 5.62
N LYS A 25 -6.36 -11.17 6.28
CA LYS A 25 -7.62 -11.35 7.04
C LYS A 25 -7.82 -10.30 8.13
N GLU A 26 -6.79 -9.95 8.89
CA GLU A 26 -6.91 -8.94 9.95
C GLU A 26 -7.16 -7.55 9.38
N LEU A 27 -6.46 -7.19 8.30
CA LEU A 27 -6.71 -5.94 7.57
C LEU A 27 -8.16 -5.90 7.05
N GLY A 28 -8.61 -6.99 6.43
CA GLY A 28 -9.98 -7.11 5.90
C GLY A 28 -11.04 -6.97 7.00
N LYS A 29 -10.83 -7.58 8.17
CA LYS A 29 -11.71 -7.46 9.33
C LYS A 29 -11.79 -6.03 9.87
N THR A 30 -10.65 -5.34 9.94
CA THR A 30 -10.61 -3.94 10.37
C THR A 30 -11.35 -3.03 9.38
N ILE A 31 -11.16 -3.25 8.09
CA ILE A 31 -11.87 -2.54 7.01
C ILE A 31 -13.38 -2.78 7.12
N ASP A 32 -13.81 -4.03 7.29
CA ASP A 32 -15.22 -4.41 7.43
C ASP A 32 -15.88 -3.70 8.61
N ASN A 33 -15.22 -3.65 9.76
CA ASN A 33 -15.71 -2.96 10.96
C ASN A 33 -15.99 -1.47 10.70
N TYR A 34 -15.08 -0.76 10.00
CA TYR A 34 -15.33 0.63 9.60
C TYR A 34 -16.54 0.78 8.70
N ILE A 35 -16.68 -0.10 7.72
CA ILE A 35 -17.80 -0.05 6.77
C ILE A 35 -19.13 -0.34 7.47
N ILE A 36 -19.17 -1.35 8.35
CA ILE A 36 -20.35 -1.67 9.18
C ILE A 36 -20.76 -0.45 10.00
N GLN A 37 -19.81 0.14 10.72
CA GLN A 37 -20.07 1.31 11.55
C GLN A 37 -20.66 2.46 10.72
N TRP A 38 -20.01 2.86 9.64
CA TRP A 38 -20.46 4.00 8.83
C TRP A 38 -21.80 3.77 8.15
N ARG A 39 -22.04 2.57 7.64
CA ARG A 39 -23.32 2.23 7.03
C ARG A 39 -24.44 2.20 8.07
N SER A 40 -24.19 1.66 9.25
CA SER A 40 -25.14 1.65 10.35
C SER A 40 -25.51 3.06 10.80
N GLU A 41 -24.53 3.96 10.91
CA GLU A 41 -24.75 5.37 11.30
C GLU A 41 -25.53 6.13 10.22
N THR A 42 -25.17 5.94 8.93
CA THR A 42 -25.76 6.67 7.80
C THR A 42 -27.21 6.26 7.52
N TYR A 43 -27.54 4.98 7.70
CA TYR A 43 -28.84 4.42 7.34
C TYR A 43 -29.70 3.99 8.55
N LYS A 44 -29.38 4.49 9.72
CA LYS A 44 -30.11 4.18 10.96
C LYS A 44 -31.62 4.40 10.82
N ASP A 45 -32.02 5.47 10.13
CA ASP A 45 -33.41 5.87 9.95
C ASP A 45 -34.10 5.14 8.76
N PHE A 46 -33.36 4.38 7.97
CA PHE A 46 -33.84 3.66 6.76
C PHE A 46 -33.72 2.15 6.89
N LYS A 47 -33.44 1.64 8.07
CA LYS A 47 -33.13 0.22 8.34
C LYS A 47 -34.19 -0.74 7.81
N ASP A 48 -35.48 -0.34 7.86
CA ASP A 48 -36.61 -1.15 7.44
C ASP A 48 -37.09 -0.83 6.00
N SER A 49 -36.35 -0.02 5.26
CA SER A 49 -36.70 0.33 3.89
C SER A 49 -36.31 -0.80 2.92
N VAL A 50 -37.25 -1.22 2.08
CA VAL A 50 -37.00 -2.17 1.01
C VAL A 50 -35.89 -1.73 0.05
N ALA A 51 -35.71 -0.41 -0.11
CA ALA A 51 -34.61 0.18 -0.91
C ALA A 51 -33.22 -0.09 -0.33
N CYS A 52 -33.14 -0.46 0.93
CA CYS A 52 -31.87 -0.79 1.62
C CYS A 52 -31.70 -2.29 1.86
N ASP A 53 -32.52 -3.11 1.24
CA ASP A 53 -32.43 -4.58 1.39
C ASP A 53 -31.05 -5.07 0.89
N GLY A 54 -30.34 -5.79 1.78
CA GLY A 54 -29.00 -6.27 1.56
C GLY A 54 -27.88 -5.21 1.58
N TYR A 55 -28.22 -3.93 1.84
CA TYR A 55 -27.24 -2.87 2.03
C TYR A 55 -26.64 -2.88 3.46
N LEU A 56 -27.48 -3.08 4.47
CA LEU A 56 -27.06 -3.28 5.85
C LEU A 56 -26.82 -4.77 6.11
N ARG A 57 -25.61 -5.10 6.53
CA ARG A 57 -25.19 -6.47 6.87
C ARG A 57 -24.38 -6.44 8.14
N ASP A 58 -24.38 -7.55 8.89
CA ASP A 58 -23.53 -7.74 10.07
C ASP A 58 -22.05 -7.87 9.69
N THR A 59 -21.76 -8.30 8.46
CA THR A 59 -20.43 -8.32 7.84
C THR A 59 -20.54 -8.27 6.31
N TYR A 60 -19.61 -7.62 5.67
CA TYR A 60 -19.41 -7.61 4.21
C TYR A 60 -18.34 -8.59 3.77
N LEU A 61 -17.62 -9.21 4.73
CA LEU A 61 -16.66 -10.26 4.44
C LEU A 61 -17.39 -11.53 3.99
N LEU A 62 -16.94 -12.07 2.85
CA LEU A 62 -17.43 -13.31 2.29
C LEU A 62 -16.50 -14.46 2.67
N ASP A 63 -17.07 -15.63 2.97
CA ASP A 63 -16.30 -16.84 3.26
C ASP A 63 -15.68 -17.40 1.98
N ALA A 64 -14.37 -17.20 1.85
CA ALA A 64 -13.57 -17.69 0.74
C ALA A 64 -12.24 -18.28 1.22
N SER A 65 -11.73 -19.26 0.48
CA SER A 65 -10.46 -19.91 0.81
C SER A 65 -9.80 -20.55 -0.41
N CYS A 66 -8.49 -20.80 -0.29
CA CYS A 66 -7.70 -21.51 -1.30
C CYS A 66 -7.02 -22.74 -0.67
N PRO A 67 -7.77 -23.82 -0.36
CA PRO A 67 -7.19 -25.04 0.22
C PRO A 67 -6.19 -25.68 -0.73
N ARG A 68 -5.07 -26.14 -0.14
CA ARG A 68 -4.00 -26.82 -0.86
C ARG A 68 -4.19 -28.33 -0.87
N PHE A 69 -3.87 -28.95 -1.99
CA PHE A 69 -3.64 -30.38 -2.07
C PHE A 69 -2.23 -30.72 -1.53
N GLY A 70 -1.98 -31.99 -1.22
CA GLY A 70 -0.66 -32.42 -0.72
C GLY A 70 0.50 -32.16 -1.70
N SER A 71 0.21 -32.02 -2.99
CA SER A 71 1.14 -31.65 -4.06
C SER A 71 1.49 -30.15 -4.08
N GLY A 72 0.79 -29.30 -3.29
CA GLY A 72 0.94 -27.85 -3.29
C GLY A 72 -0.02 -27.11 -4.24
N GLU A 73 -0.70 -27.83 -5.13
CA GLU A 73 -1.77 -27.25 -5.96
C GLU A 73 -2.91 -26.77 -5.06
N ALA A 74 -3.70 -25.79 -5.55
CA ALA A 74 -4.82 -25.25 -4.80
C ALA A 74 -6.05 -25.07 -5.68
N LYS A 75 -7.20 -24.86 -5.02
CA LYS A 75 -8.44 -24.44 -5.67
C LYS A 75 -9.03 -23.25 -4.92
N GLY A 76 -9.60 -22.28 -5.65
CA GLY A 76 -10.38 -21.20 -5.06
C GLY A 76 -11.80 -21.66 -4.74
N ILE A 77 -12.29 -21.32 -3.56
CA ILE A 77 -13.66 -21.61 -3.12
C ILE A 77 -14.26 -20.33 -2.55
N ILE A 78 -15.46 -19.97 -3.02
CA ILE A 78 -16.31 -18.93 -2.41
C ILE A 78 -17.58 -19.67 -1.95
N ARG A 79 -17.91 -19.57 -0.65
CA ARG A 79 -19.04 -20.34 -0.08
C ARG A 79 -20.35 -19.57 -0.06
N GLU A 80 -20.34 -18.33 -0.49
CA GLU A 80 -21.50 -17.45 -0.58
C GLU A 80 -21.75 -17.02 -2.02
N SER A 81 -22.96 -16.57 -2.31
CA SER A 81 -23.28 -16.02 -3.64
C SER A 81 -22.67 -14.63 -3.79
N VAL A 82 -21.96 -14.43 -4.90
CA VAL A 82 -21.42 -13.13 -5.31
C VAL A 82 -22.28 -12.44 -6.38
N ARG A 83 -23.48 -12.99 -6.66
CA ARG A 83 -24.35 -12.43 -7.71
C ARG A 83 -24.73 -10.99 -7.38
N ASP A 84 -24.60 -10.14 -8.40
CA ASP A 84 -24.97 -8.73 -8.34
C ASP A 84 -24.25 -7.94 -7.25
N MET A 85 -23.04 -8.42 -6.86
CA MET A 85 -22.20 -7.74 -5.89
C MET A 85 -21.09 -6.94 -6.57
N ASP A 86 -20.82 -5.76 -6.05
CA ASP A 86 -19.53 -5.10 -6.23
C ASP A 86 -18.54 -5.81 -5.32
N LEU A 87 -17.70 -6.66 -5.92
CA LEU A 87 -16.79 -7.55 -5.21
C LEU A 87 -15.41 -6.89 -5.08
N TYR A 88 -14.91 -6.79 -3.87
CA TYR A 88 -13.56 -6.33 -3.55
C TYR A 88 -12.72 -7.49 -3.03
N ILE A 89 -11.59 -7.77 -3.67
CA ILE A 89 -10.67 -8.83 -3.27
C ILE A 89 -9.38 -8.18 -2.79
N ILE A 90 -9.06 -8.36 -1.50
CA ILE A 90 -7.88 -7.79 -0.86
C ILE A 90 -6.80 -8.87 -0.79
N VAL A 91 -5.59 -8.55 -1.24
CA VAL A 91 -4.45 -9.46 -1.25
C VAL A 91 -3.16 -8.76 -0.77
N ASP A 92 -2.53 -9.31 0.25
CA ASP A 92 -1.13 -8.99 0.59
C ASP A 92 -0.22 -10.06 -0.02
N VAL A 93 0.47 -9.69 -1.09
CA VAL A 93 1.37 -10.62 -1.81
C VAL A 93 2.69 -10.83 -1.09
N LEU A 94 3.00 -10.03 -0.06
CA LEU A 94 4.27 -10.08 0.67
C LEU A 94 4.18 -10.82 2.01
N ASN A 95 3.00 -11.30 2.39
CA ASN A 95 2.83 -11.96 3.70
C ASN A 95 3.39 -13.38 3.71
N TYR A 96 4.67 -13.48 3.99
CA TYR A 96 5.38 -14.77 4.12
C TYR A 96 5.05 -15.54 5.40
N SER A 97 4.26 -14.99 6.33
CA SER A 97 3.85 -15.72 7.54
C SER A 97 2.83 -16.81 7.25
N VAL A 98 2.10 -16.70 6.14
CA VAL A 98 1.14 -17.70 5.71
C VAL A 98 1.89 -18.94 5.22
N THR A 99 1.47 -20.12 5.71
CA THR A 99 2.12 -21.38 5.37
C THR A 99 1.13 -22.41 4.86
N TYR A 100 1.64 -23.39 4.12
CA TYR A 100 0.90 -24.58 3.70
C TYR A 100 1.80 -25.81 3.69
N SER A 101 1.18 -27.00 3.68
CA SER A 101 1.92 -28.25 3.57
C SER A 101 2.16 -28.62 2.12
N LEU A 102 3.42 -28.88 1.77
CA LEU A 102 3.86 -29.39 0.47
C LEU A 102 4.66 -30.68 0.69
N SER A 103 4.09 -31.82 0.25
CA SER A 103 4.74 -33.12 0.43
C SER A 103 5.18 -33.39 1.88
N GLY A 104 4.34 -33.01 2.86
CA GLY A 104 4.60 -33.17 4.28
C GLY A 104 5.56 -32.16 4.90
N ARG A 105 6.01 -31.16 4.17
CA ARG A 105 6.86 -30.07 4.68
C ARG A 105 6.09 -28.76 4.75
N VAL A 106 6.41 -27.94 5.76
CA VAL A 106 5.89 -26.57 5.86
C VAL A 106 6.56 -25.70 4.81
N ASN A 107 5.77 -25.02 3.99
CA ASN A 107 6.21 -24.08 2.99
C ASN A 107 5.58 -22.73 3.27
N HIS A 108 6.37 -21.65 3.27
CA HIS A 108 5.88 -20.28 3.35
C HIS A 108 5.38 -19.84 1.99
N MET A 109 4.26 -19.12 1.97
CA MET A 109 3.74 -18.58 0.71
C MET A 109 4.66 -17.50 0.16
N SER A 110 5.02 -17.67 -1.10
CA SER A 110 5.72 -16.66 -1.88
C SER A 110 4.74 -15.61 -2.44
N PRO A 111 5.22 -14.48 -2.99
CA PRO A 111 4.38 -13.56 -3.76
C PRO A 111 3.61 -14.24 -4.88
N ASP A 112 4.22 -15.22 -5.57
CA ASP A 112 3.59 -16.01 -6.63
C ASP A 112 2.44 -16.86 -6.10
N ASP A 113 2.58 -17.45 -4.91
CA ASP A 113 1.52 -18.24 -4.27
C ASP A 113 0.30 -17.37 -3.96
N HIS A 114 0.52 -16.18 -3.39
CA HIS A 114 -0.55 -15.22 -3.11
C HIS A 114 -1.22 -14.71 -4.38
N TYR A 115 -0.43 -14.40 -5.40
CA TYR A 115 -0.96 -13.97 -6.70
C TYR A 115 -1.74 -15.09 -7.39
N ALA A 116 -1.28 -16.33 -7.32
CA ALA A 116 -2.01 -17.49 -7.83
C ALA A 116 -3.34 -17.71 -7.08
N ASP A 117 -3.38 -17.48 -5.76
CA ASP A 117 -4.61 -17.56 -4.97
C ASP A 117 -5.60 -16.44 -5.33
N LEU A 118 -5.13 -15.23 -5.60
CA LEU A 118 -5.96 -14.14 -6.14
C LEU A 118 -6.65 -14.58 -7.44
N LYS A 119 -5.91 -15.12 -8.40
CA LYS A 119 -6.47 -15.60 -9.67
C LYS A 119 -7.50 -16.71 -9.47
N ARG A 120 -7.26 -17.61 -8.53
CA ARG A 120 -8.21 -18.68 -8.19
C ARG A 120 -9.54 -18.14 -7.66
N ILE A 121 -9.50 -17.13 -6.80
CA ILE A 121 -10.70 -16.49 -6.26
C ILE A 121 -11.44 -15.67 -7.33
N ILE A 122 -10.72 -14.93 -8.19
CA ILE A 122 -11.33 -14.25 -9.34
C ILE A 122 -12.05 -15.28 -10.23
N SER A 123 -11.38 -16.39 -10.56
CA SER A 123 -11.96 -17.47 -11.33
C SER A 123 -13.17 -18.11 -10.65
N ALA A 124 -13.15 -18.27 -9.32
CA ALA A 124 -14.26 -18.84 -8.55
C ALA A 124 -15.50 -17.94 -8.53
N SER A 125 -15.37 -16.61 -8.73
CA SER A 125 -16.51 -15.71 -8.92
C SER A 125 -17.27 -15.98 -10.21
N ALA A 126 -16.61 -16.64 -11.17
CA ALA A 126 -17.15 -17.13 -12.44
C ALA A 126 -17.95 -16.07 -13.24
N GLY A 127 -17.54 -14.79 -13.17
CA GLY A 127 -18.22 -13.69 -13.85
C GLY A 127 -19.65 -13.43 -13.35
N LYS A 128 -19.95 -13.78 -12.10
CA LYS A 128 -21.29 -13.58 -11.51
C LYS A 128 -21.38 -12.29 -10.68
N ALA A 129 -20.26 -11.73 -10.26
CA ALA A 129 -20.22 -10.42 -9.63
C ALA A 129 -20.63 -9.34 -10.65
N LYS A 130 -21.17 -8.23 -10.16
CA LYS A 130 -21.47 -7.04 -10.95
C LYS A 130 -20.19 -6.35 -11.39
N SER A 131 -19.24 -6.23 -10.47
CA SER A 131 -17.87 -5.75 -10.72
C SER A 131 -16.88 -6.54 -9.87
N VAL A 132 -15.63 -6.66 -10.34
CA VAL A 132 -14.51 -7.27 -9.60
C VAL A 132 -13.42 -6.23 -9.44
N ASN A 133 -13.16 -5.86 -8.19
CA ASN A 133 -12.16 -4.85 -7.82
C ASN A 133 -11.08 -5.53 -7.00
N VAL A 134 -9.83 -5.35 -7.37
CA VAL A 134 -8.67 -5.90 -6.65
C VAL A 134 -8.01 -4.80 -5.85
N ILE A 135 -7.86 -5.01 -4.55
CA ILE A 135 -7.02 -4.17 -3.67
C ILE A 135 -5.74 -4.96 -3.39
N MET A 136 -4.68 -4.53 -4.03
CA MET A 136 -3.35 -5.12 -3.91
C MET A 136 -2.41 -4.02 -3.42
N PRO A 137 -2.29 -3.82 -2.08
CA PRO A 137 -1.54 -2.70 -1.52
C PRO A 137 -0.13 -2.61 -2.09
N PHE A 138 0.67 -3.67 -1.95
CA PHE A 138 1.92 -3.79 -2.67
C PHE A 138 1.65 -4.41 -4.04
N LEU A 139 1.90 -3.64 -5.10
CA LEU A 139 1.67 -4.11 -6.45
C LEU A 139 2.67 -5.22 -6.80
N TYR A 140 2.16 -6.43 -7.08
CA TYR A 140 2.96 -7.58 -7.45
C TYR A 140 3.86 -7.26 -8.64
N GLU A 141 5.14 -7.63 -8.55
CA GLU A 141 6.17 -7.36 -9.56
C GLU A 141 6.37 -5.87 -9.93
N SER A 142 5.99 -4.94 -9.04
CA SER A 142 6.09 -3.49 -9.32
C SER A 142 7.52 -3.02 -9.62
N ARG A 143 8.54 -3.71 -9.11
CA ARG A 143 9.95 -3.39 -9.40
C ARG A 143 10.37 -3.80 -10.81
N GLN A 144 9.64 -4.73 -11.44
CA GLN A 144 9.86 -5.15 -12.84
C GLN A 144 8.93 -4.37 -13.80
N HIS A 145 8.99 -3.03 -13.72
CA HIS A 145 8.15 -2.08 -14.46
C HIS A 145 8.74 -1.65 -15.82
N LYS A 146 10.01 -1.92 -16.06
CA LYS A 146 10.74 -1.59 -17.31
C LYS A 146 11.75 -2.67 -17.63
N ARG A 147 12.16 -2.73 -18.89
CA ARG A 147 13.28 -3.56 -19.32
C ARG A 147 14.40 -2.69 -19.87
N SER A 148 15.63 -3.07 -19.58
CA SER A 148 16.84 -2.50 -20.16
C SER A 148 17.58 -3.50 -21.07
N THR A 149 17.29 -4.79 -20.90
CA THR A 149 17.88 -5.88 -21.67
C THR A 149 16.81 -6.91 -22.06
N ARG A 150 17.19 -8.20 -22.23
CA ARG A 150 16.26 -9.31 -22.45
C ARG A 150 15.70 -9.80 -21.12
N GLU A 151 14.82 -9.02 -20.56
CA GLU A 151 14.14 -9.26 -19.27
C GLU A 151 12.65 -9.45 -19.49
N SER A 152 12.00 -10.14 -18.58
CA SER A 152 10.53 -10.16 -18.51
C SER A 152 10.00 -8.77 -18.14
N LEU A 153 8.73 -8.50 -18.40
CA LEU A 153 8.05 -7.28 -17.99
C LEU A 153 6.83 -7.67 -17.14
N ASP A 154 7.12 -8.27 -15.98
CA ASP A 154 6.15 -9.03 -15.21
C ASP A 154 5.03 -8.16 -14.65
N CYS A 155 5.32 -6.93 -14.24
CA CYS A 155 4.28 -6.01 -13.78
C CYS A 155 3.22 -5.74 -14.86
N ALA A 156 3.64 -5.48 -16.10
CA ALA A 156 2.70 -5.23 -17.20
C ALA A 156 1.91 -6.49 -17.58
N VAL A 157 2.58 -7.65 -17.60
CA VAL A 157 1.93 -8.95 -17.88
C VAL A 157 0.89 -9.26 -16.81
N MET A 158 1.22 -9.06 -15.53
CA MET A 158 0.30 -9.25 -14.41
C MET A 158 -0.95 -8.37 -14.53
N LEU A 159 -0.76 -7.06 -14.80
CA LEU A 159 -1.89 -6.13 -14.97
C LEU A 159 -2.81 -6.58 -16.11
N GLN A 160 -2.24 -6.93 -17.26
CA GLN A 160 -3.01 -7.43 -18.41
C GLN A 160 -3.71 -8.75 -18.11
N GLU A 161 -3.07 -9.66 -17.38
CA GLU A 161 -3.68 -10.93 -16.94
C GLU A 161 -4.89 -10.69 -16.05
N LEU A 162 -4.80 -9.81 -15.05
CA LEU A 162 -5.93 -9.48 -14.17
C LEU A 162 -7.12 -8.91 -14.96
N ILE A 163 -6.87 -7.99 -15.89
CA ILE A 163 -7.94 -7.44 -16.74
C ILE A 163 -8.54 -8.52 -17.63
N SER A 164 -7.73 -9.41 -18.18
CA SER A 164 -8.23 -10.54 -19.01
C SER A 164 -9.08 -11.53 -18.22
N LEU A 165 -8.87 -11.63 -16.90
CA LEU A 165 -9.68 -12.43 -15.98
C LEU A 165 -10.98 -11.73 -15.56
N GLY A 166 -11.22 -10.49 -16.02
CA GLY A 166 -12.46 -9.75 -15.74
C GLY A 166 -12.37 -8.83 -14.51
N VAL A 167 -11.18 -8.40 -14.13
CA VAL A 167 -11.00 -7.36 -13.11
C VAL A 167 -11.31 -5.99 -13.73
N ASP A 168 -12.22 -5.24 -13.10
CA ASP A 168 -12.63 -3.91 -13.56
C ASP A 168 -11.68 -2.81 -13.06
N ASN A 169 -11.28 -2.91 -11.78
CA ASN A 169 -10.42 -1.91 -11.15
C ASN A 169 -9.32 -2.58 -10.32
N ILE A 170 -8.13 -1.99 -10.35
CA ILE A 170 -7.00 -2.36 -9.51
C ILE A 170 -6.63 -1.14 -8.66
N LEU A 171 -6.64 -1.31 -7.34
CA LEU A 171 -6.24 -0.30 -6.38
C LEU A 171 -4.96 -0.75 -5.70
N THR A 172 -3.94 0.09 -5.75
CA THR A 172 -2.63 -0.14 -5.15
C THR A 172 -2.16 1.09 -4.39
N PHE A 173 -1.16 0.91 -3.55
CA PHE A 173 -0.55 2.02 -2.82
C PHE A 173 0.88 2.21 -3.29
N ASP A 174 1.26 3.46 -3.50
CA ASP A 174 2.63 3.91 -3.79
C ASP A 174 3.40 2.98 -4.74
N ALA A 175 2.82 2.68 -5.90
CA ALA A 175 3.46 1.84 -6.90
C ALA A 175 4.88 2.38 -7.22
N HIS A 176 5.86 1.47 -7.27
CA HIS A 176 7.27 1.80 -7.49
C HIS A 176 7.49 2.73 -8.69
N ASP A 177 6.74 2.52 -9.76
CA ASP A 177 6.63 3.45 -10.89
C ASP A 177 5.15 3.59 -11.29
N PRO A 178 4.52 4.77 -11.10
CA PRO A 178 3.11 4.96 -11.40
C PRO A 178 2.76 4.80 -12.89
N ARG A 179 3.76 4.82 -13.79
CA ARG A 179 3.56 4.63 -15.24
C ARG A 179 3.17 3.21 -15.63
N VAL A 180 3.23 2.24 -14.69
CA VAL A 180 2.74 0.86 -14.93
C VAL A 180 1.29 0.83 -15.38
N GLN A 181 0.48 1.82 -15.00
CA GLN A 181 -0.91 1.99 -15.47
C GLN A 181 -1.04 2.05 -17.00
N ASN A 182 0.03 2.46 -17.71
CA ASN A 182 0.04 2.51 -19.17
C ASN A 182 -0.09 1.13 -19.83
N ALA A 183 0.13 0.02 -19.08
CA ALA A 183 -0.10 -1.34 -19.58
C ALA A 183 -1.60 -1.67 -19.76
N ILE A 184 -2.49 -0.94 -19.08
CA ILE A 184 -3.95 -1.15 -19.06
C ILE A 184 -4.72 0.18 -19.24
N PRO A 185 -4.54 0.91 -20.34
CA PRO A 185 -4.95 2.32 -20.48
C PRO A 185 -6.46 2.56 -20.45
N ILE A 186 -7.28 1.52 -20.63
CA ILE A 186 -8.76 1.62 -20.64
C ILE A 186 -9.42 0.99 -19.40
N SER A 187 -8.62 0.48 -18.45
CA SER A 187 -9.11 -0.16 -17.23
C SER A 187 -8.89 0.75 -16.02
N GLY A 188 -9.66 0.54 -14.95
CA GLY A 188 -9.49 1.28 -13.70
C GLY A 188 -8.17 0.91 -13.01
N PHE A 189 -7.36 1.92 -12.71
CA PHE A 189 -6.15 1.77 -11.92
C PHE A 189 -5.97 2.97 -11.01
N ASP A 190 -6.01 2.73 -9.70
CA ASP A 190 -5.84 3.76 -8.68
C ASP A 190 -4.55 3.50 -7.91
N ASN A 191 -3.61 4.45 -8.01
CA ASN A 191 -2.37 4.45 -7.23
C ASN A 191 -2.46 5.50 -6.12
N ILE A 192 -2.53 5.05 -4.88
CA ILE A 192 -2.85 5.86 -3.70
C ILE A 192 -1.58 6.17 -2.92
N GLN A 193 -1.43 7.43 -2.46
CA GLN A 193 -0.33 7.85 -1.59
C GLN A 193 -0.83 7.93 -0.13
N PRO A 194 -0.20 7.24 0.84
CA PRO A 194 -0.61 7.28 2.25
C PRO A 194 -0.03 8.49 3.02
N THR A 195 0.25 9.59 2.32
CA THR A 195 0.94 10.77 2.86
C THR A 195 0.25 11.35 4.10
N TYR A 196 -1.09 11.47 4.07
CA TYR A 196 -1.83 11.98 5.21
C TYR A 196 -1.66 11.09 6.45
N GLN A 197 -1.66 9.78 6.26
CA GLN A 197 -1.49 8.81 7.34
C GLN A 197 -0.08 8.91 7.94
N PHE A 198 0.93 9.16 7.13
CA PHE A 198 2.30 9.39 7.62
C PHE A 198 2.40 10.67 8.47
N VAL A 199 1.85 11.78 7.98
CA VAL A 199 1.85 13.04 8.73
C VAL A 199 1.12 12.86 10.07
N LYS A 200 -0.04 12.21 10.06
CA LYS A 200 -0.80 11.89 11.26
C LYS A 200 0.02 11.06 12.24
N SER A 201 0.62 9.95 11.76
CA SER A 201 1.44 9.08 12.61
C SER A 201 2.67 9.78 13.15
N LEU A 202 3.31 10.65 12.35
CA LEU A 202 4.46 11.43 12.82
C LEU A 202 4.07 12.36 13.97
N VAL A 203 2.95 13.08 13.85
CA VAL A 203 2.45 13.97 14.91
C VAL A 203 2.05 13.18 16.17
N GLU A 204 1.46 11.99 16.02
CA GLU A 204 1.10 11.12 17.13
C GLU A 204 2.32 10.55 17.87
N GLN A 205 3.45 10.37 17.16
CA GLN A 205 4.70 9.85 17.73
C GLN A 205 5.63 10.94 18.28
N CYS A 206 5.56 12.15 17.73
CA CYS A 206 6.46 13.26 18.05
C CYS A 206 5.67 14.59 17.99
N ASP A 207 5.20 15.06 19.13
CA ASP A 207 4.37 16.26 19.25
C ASP A 207 5.16 17.58 19.09
N ASP A 208 6.50 17.50 19.11
CA ASP A 208 7.43 18.63 18.98
C ASP A 208 7.99 18.80 17.55
N VAL A 209 7.42 18.15 16.53
CA VAL A 209 7.79 18.36 15.14
C VAL A 209 7.08 19.62 14.61
N HIS A 210 7.87 20.55 14.08
CA HIS A 210 7.36 21.79 13.47
C HIS A 210 7.36 21.68 11.95
N PHE A 211 6.21 21.95 11.33
CA PHE A 211 6.04 21.87 9.87
C PHE A 211 6.26 23.25 9.23
N ASP A 212 7.50 23.68 9.19
CA ASP A 212 7.95 24.90 8.53
C ASP A 212 9.39 24.72 7.99
N ASN A 213 9.82 25.62 7.11
CA ASN A 213 11.12 25.53 6.44
C ASN A 213 12.32 25.75 7.36
N ASP A 214 12.13 26.38 8.51
CA ASP A 214 13.24 26.59 9.46
C ASP A 214 13.54 25.32 10.26
N HIS A 215 12.55 24.44 10.43
CA HIS A 215 12.66 23.29 11.32
C HIS A 215 12.59 21.92 10.63
N LEU A 216 12.03 21.84 9.41
CA LEU A 216 11.77 20.56 8.73
C LEU A 216 12.17 20.61 7.26
N MET A 217 12.72 19.49 6.75
CA MET A 217 12.93 19.26 5.33
C MET A 217 12.56 17.85 4.95
N VAL A 218 11.92 17.66 3.79
CA VAL A 218 11.65 16.34 3.22
C VAL A 218 12.82 15.94 2.33
N ILE A 219 13.26 14.68 2.46
CA ILE A 219 14.43 14.17 1.75
C ILE A 219 14.06 12.99 0.86
N SER A 220 14.41 13.11 -0.43
CA SER A 220 14.41 11.99 -1.35
C SER A 220 15.74 11.21 -1.23
N PRO A 221 15.72 9.91 -0.92
CA PRO A 221 16.95 9.12 -0.80
C PRO A 221 17.67 8.89 -2.14
N ASP A 222 16.95 9.02 -3.25
CA ASP A 222 17.50 8.94 -4.61
C ASP A 222 16.53 9.57 -5.64
N GLU A 223 16.89 9.50 -6.93
CA GLU A 223 16.08 10.05 -8.02
C GLU A 223 14.70 9.38 -8.16
N GLY A 224 14.59 8.08 -7.83
CA GLY A 224 13.34 7.31 -7.93
C GLY A 224 12.27 7.77 -6.97
N ALA A 225 12.65 8.20 -5.77
CA ALA A 225 11.75 8.65 -4.73
C ALA A 225 11.33 10.14 -4.84
N MET A 226 11.91 10.90 -5.80
CA MET A 226 11.75 12.35 -5.86
C MET A 226 10.31 12.83 -5.99
N GLN A 227 9.49 12.15 -6.78
CA GLN A 227 8.09 12.57 -6.96
C GLN A 227 7.28 12.44 -5.66
N ARG A 228 7.49 11.36 -4.88
CA ARG A 228 6.82 11.18 -3.58
C ARG A 228 7.33 12.17 -2.54
N ALA A 229 8.63 12.49 -2.57
CA ALA A 229 9.22 13.50 -1.70
C ALA A 229 8.64 14.90 -1.98
N ILE A 230 8.54 15.30 -3.25
CA ILE A 230 7.87 16.55 -3.67
C ILE A 230 6.42 16.57 -3.22
N TYR A 231 5.68 15.46 -3.39
CA TYR A 231 4.29 15.39 -2.97
C TYR A 231 4.14 15.58 -1.46
N MET A 232 4.98 14.87 -0.66
CA MET A 232 5.00 15.04 0.80
C MET A 232 5.35 16.49 1.18
N ALA A 233 6.41 17.05 0.61
CA ALA A 233 6.87 18.42 0.89
C ALA A 233 5.76 19.45 0.61
N ASN A 234 5.05 19.31 -0.51
CA ASN A 234 3.90 20.16 -0.84
C ASN A 234 2.74 20.02 0.14
N VAL A 235 2.46 18.80 0.62
CA VAL A 235 1.38 18.56 1.60
C VAL A 235 1.68 19.21 2.94
N VAL A 236 2.93 19.13 3.40
CA VAL A 236 3.34 19.70 4.70
C VAL A 236 3.85 21.13 4.61
N GLY A 237 4.08 21.67 3.41
CA GLY A 237 4.45 23.07 3.18
C GLY A 237 5.93 23.37 3.47
N VAL A 238 6.83 22.42 3.20
CA VAL A 238 8.28 22.56 3.46
C VAL A 238 9.12 22.28 2.21
N ASP A 239 10.41 22.60 2.29
CA ASP A 239 11.34 22.37 1.20
C ASP A 239 11.70 20.88 1.04
N VAL A 240 12.19 20.53 -0.15
CA VAL A 240 12.66 19.19 -0.49
C VAL A 240 14.15 19.21 -0.83
N GLY A 241 14.87 18.23 -0.30
CA GLY A 241 16.23 17.91 -0.72
C GLY A 241 16.31 16.51 -1.31
N MET A 242 17.38 16.22 -2.04
CA MET A 242 17.60 14.90 -2.61
C MET A 242 19.05 14.47 -2.57
N PHE A 243 19.26 13.16 -2.52
CA PHE A 243 20.55 12.56 -2.75
C PHE A 243 20.67 12.05 -4.19
N TYR A 244 21.76 12.43 -4.82
CA TYR A 244 22.15 11.94 -6.13
C TYR A 244 23.29 10.94 -6.00
N LYS A 245 23.08 9.71 -6.52
CA LYS A 245 24.09 8.65 -6.52
C LYS A 245 24.99 8.82 -7.75
N ARG A 246 26.11 9.53 -7.60
CA ARG A 246 27.12 9.62 -8.65
C ARG A 246 27.81 8.28 -8.82
N ARG A 247 27.69 7.68 -10.02
CA ARG A 247 28.34 6.41 -10.38
C ARG A 247 29.60 6.67 -11.16
N ASP A 248 30.62 5.85 -10.91
CA ASP A 248 31.81 5.81 -11.78
C ASP A 248 31.52 4.95 -13.01
N TYR A 249 31.30 5.60 -14.13
CA TYR A 249 31.06 4.92 -15.39
C TYR A 249 32.35 4.38 -16.06
N SER A 250 33.51 4.70 -15.52
CA SER A 250 34.82 4.21 -15.99
C SER A 250 35.14 2.80 -15.49
N THR A 251 34.48 2.36 -14.43
CA THR A 251 34.74 1.08 -13.76
C THR A 251 33.46 0.26 -13.66
N VAL A 252 33.55 -1.05 -13.94
CA VAL A 252 32.45 -1.99 -13.77
C VAL A 252 32.89 -3.08 -12.80
N ILE A 253 32.18 -3.21 -11.65
CA ILE A 253 32.41 -4.25 -10.64
C ILE A 253 31.11 -5.08 -10.57
N ASP A 254 31.22 -6.39 -10.76
CA ASP A 254 30.07 -7.33 -10.75
C ASP A 254 28.91 -6.89 -11.67
N GLY A 255 29.23 -6.34 -12.85
CA GLY A 255 28.25 -5.88 -13.84
C GLY A 255 27.55 -4.56 -13.48
N ARG A 256 28.02 -3.85 -12.44
CA ARG A 256 27.48 -2.56 -11.99
C ARG A 256 28.58 -1.50 -11.91
N ASN A 257 28.21 -0.26 -12.20
CA ASN A 257 29.09 0.88 -11.96
C ASN A 257 29.09 1.24 -10.47
N PRO A 258 30.25 1.28 -9.78
CA PRO A 258 30.29 1.59 -8.35
C PRO A 258 29.79 3.02 -8.07
N ILE A 259 29.14 3.19 -6.92
CA ILE A 259 28.73 4.51 -6.43
C ILE A 259 29.97 5.17 -5.84
N VAL A 260 30.37 6.34 -6.37
CA VAL A 260 31.58 7.06 -5.96
C VAL A 260 31.28 8.14 -4.91
N ALA A 261 30.06 8.70 -4.94
CA ALA A 261 29.63 9.70 -3.98
C ALA A 261 28.11 9.79 -3.90
N HIS A 262 27.63 10.13 -2.71
CA HIS A 262 26.27 10.61 -2.47
C HIS A 262 26.35 12.15 -2.40
N GLU A 263 25.92 12.82 -3.47
CA GLU A 263 25.85 14.28 -3.50
C GLU A 263 24.46 14.72 -3.05
N PHE A 264 24.42 15.66 -2.11
CA PHE A 264 23.18 16.25 -1.62
C PHE A 264 22.86 17.51 -2.40
N LEU A 265 21.65 17.62 -2.87
CA LEU A 265 21.07 18.78 -3.53
C LEU A 265 19.91 19.30 -2.67
N GLY A 266 20.06 20.49 -2.10
CA GLY A 266 19.07 21.11 -1.22
C GLY A 266 19.70 22.19 -0.36
N ASP A 267 18.86 22.88 0.40
CA ASP A 267 19.28 23.90 1.35
C ASP A 267 19.96 23.32 2.59
N SER A 268 20.44 24.18 3.49
CA SER A 268 21.08 23.77 4.74
C SER A 268 20.15 22.93 5.61
N LEU A 269 20.71 21.85 6.17
CA LEU A 269 20.02 20.93 7.10
C LEU A 269 20.34 21.23 8.56
N ASP A 270 21.20 22.24 8.82
CA ASP A 270 21.72 22.51 10.15
C ASP A 270 20.60 22.76 11.17
N GLY A 271 20.53 21.87 12.17
CA GLY A 271 19.52 21.92 13.23
C GLY A 271 18.09 21.53 12.83
N LYS A 272 17.82 21.15 11.57
CA LYS A 272 16.49 20.75 11.10
C LYS A 272 16.21 19.27 11.37
N ASP A 273 14.95 18.96 11.58
CA ASP A 273 14.43 17.60 11.43
C ASP A 273 14.33 17.24 9.95
N VAL A 274 14.51 15.97 9.63
CA VAL A 274 14.43 15.52 8.25
C VAL A 274 13.54 14.30 8.12
N LEU A 275 12.70 14.28 7.08
CA LEU A 275 11.85 13.14 6.73
C LEU A 275 12.40 12.49 5.46
N ILE A 276 13.02 11.33 5.59
CA ILE A 276 13.36 10.50 4.42
C ILE A 276 12.08 9.77 4.00
N ILE A 277 11.68 9.89 2.73
CA ILE A 277 10.49 9.20 2.23
C ILE A 277 10.81 8.32 1.02
N ASP A 278 10.34 7.07 1.07
CA ASP A 278 10.47 6.10 -0.02
C ASP A 278 9.21 5.22 -0.14
N ASP A 279 9.10 4.42 -1.23
CA ASP A 279 8.01 3.45 -1.37
C ASP A 279 8.21 2.25 -0.46
N MET A 280 9.43 1.74 -0.35
CA MET A 280 9.70 0.56 0.46
C MET A 280 11.06 0.60 1.15
N ILE A 281 11.09 0.03 2.36
CA ILE A 281 12.32 -0.37 3.04
C ILE A 281 12.55 -1.85 2.73
N SER A 282 13.51 -2.17 1.86
CA SER A 282 13.93 -3.55 1.59
C SER A 282 14.92 -4.01 2.67
N SER A 283 16.24 -3.98 2.43
CA SER A 283 17.24 -4.24 3.47
C SER A 283 17.44 -3.09 4.46
N GLY A 284 17.10 -1.88 4.05
CA GLY A 284 17.28 -0.65 4.84
C GLY A 284 18.67 -0.01 4.71
N GLU A 285 19.66 -0.69 4.18
CA GLU A 285 21.04 -0.19 4.10
C GLU A 285 21.14 1.17 3.40
N SER A 286 20.49 1.32 2.24
CA SER A 286 20.51 2.59 1.50
C SER A 286 19.89 3.74 2.29
N MET A 287 18.82 3.49 3.03
CA MET A 287 18.15 4.49 3.86
C MET A 287 19.03 4.89 5.05
N ILE A 288 19.68 3.94 5.68
CA ILE A 288 20.62 4.18 6.79
C ILE A 288 21.85 4.97 6.31
N ASP A 289 22.38 4.67 5.13
CA ASP A 289 23.51 5.42 4.57
C ASP A 289 23.13 6.87 4.29
N VAL A 290 21.94 7.11 3.77
CA VAL A 290 21.38 8.46 3.61
C VAL A 290 21.23 9.15 4.98
N ALA A 291 20.68 8.46 5.98
CA ALA A 291 20.51 8.98 7.33
C ALA A 291 21.86 9.37 7.97
N LYS A 292 22.91 8.55 7.81
CA LYS A 292 24.27 8.88 8.26
C LYS A 292 24.81 10.16 7.62
N GLU A 293 24.59 10.32 6.31
CA GLU A 293 25.06 11.52 5.61
C GLU A 293 24.27 12.78 6.03
N LEU A 294 22.97 12.65 6.31
CA LEU A 294 22.16 13.74 6.88
C LEU A 294 22.68 14.16 8.27
N LYS A 295 23.02 13.20 9.13
CA LYS A 295 23.62 13.48 10.44
C LYS A 295 24.99 14.18 10.34
N ARG A 296 25.82 13.83 9.34
CA ARG A 296 27.09 14.53 9.06
C ARG A 296 26.87 16.00 8.65
N ARG A 297 25.68 16.32 8.13
CA ARG A 297 25.24 17.66 7.74
C ARG A 297 24.49 18.38 8.86
N ASN A 298 24.63 17.91 10.11
CA ASN A 298 24.01 18.43 11.32
C ASN A 298 22.46 18.40 11.35
N ALA A 299 21.81 17.46 10.67
CA ALA A 299 20.40 17.22 10.87
C ALA A 299 20.10 16.87 12.34
N ARG A 300 19.09 17.50 12.95
CA ARG A 300 18.71 17.30 14.35
C ARG A 300 18.23 15.86 14.56
N ARG A 301 17.14 15.48 13.91
CA ARG A 301 16.55 14.14 13.94
C ARG A 301 16.28 13.66 12.52
N VAL A 302 16.35 12.36 12.33
CA VAL A 302 16.07 11.72 11.05
C VAL A 302 14.90 10.74 11.23
N PHE A 303 13.82 10.97 10.52
CA PHE A 303 12.64 10.10 10.46
C PHE A 303 12.62 9.40 9.12
N CYS A 304 12.40 8.09 9.12
CA CYS A 304 12.29 7.28 7.91
C CYS A 304 10.82 6.89 7.69
N LEU A 305 10.24 7.31 6.59
CA LEU A 305 8.87 7.01 6.22
C LEU A 305 8.85 6.18 4.95
N SER A 306 8.11 5.08 4.96
CA SER A 306 7.97 4.22 3.79
C SER A 306 6.62 3.53 3.77
N THR A 307 6.04 3.41 2.58
CA THR A 307 4.75 2.73 2.45
C THR A 307 4.87 1.26 2.85
N PHE A 308 5.96 0.59 2.48
CA PHE A 308 6.17 -0.82 2.77
C PHE A 308 7.46 -1.06 3.55
N GLY A 309 7.33 -1.65 4.74
CA GLY A 309 8.46 -2.08 5.56
C GLY A 309 8.71 -3.58 5.40
N LEU A 310 9.66 -3.97 4.54
CA LEU A 310 9.93 -5.38 4.28
C LEU A 310 11.01 -5.95 5.20
N PHE A 311 12.00 -5.14 5.58
CA PHE A 311 13.10 -5.49 6.49
C PHE A 311 13.74 -6.85 6.16
N THR A 312 14.07 -7.07 4.88
CA THR A 312 14.49 -8.39 4.36
C THR A 312 15.77 -8.93 4.98
N ASN A 313 16.61 -8.08 5.58
CA ASN A 313 17.87 -8.46 6.24
C ASN A 313 17.77 -8.40 7.78
N GLY A 314 16.54 -8.41 8.33
CA GLY A 314 16.32 -8.32 9.78
C GLY A 314 16.29 -6.86 10.29
N LEU A 315 16.21 -6.73 11.61
CA LEU A 315 16.01 -5.44 12.28
C LEU A 315 17.30 -4.86 12.88
N GLU A 316 18.34 -5.65 13.02
CA GLU A 316 19.58 -5.34 13.77
C GLU A 316 20.32 -4.12 13.19
N VAL A 317 20.18 -3.87 11.89
CA VAL A 317 20.81 -2.70 11.26
C VAL A 317 20.11 -1.39 11.68
N PHE A 318 18.78 -1.45 11.91
CA PHE A 318 18.00 -0.34 12.44
C PHE A 318 18.20 -0.17 13.93
N ASP A 319 18.21 -1.26 14.71
CA ASP A 319 18.49 -1.25 16.14
C ASP A 319 19.78 -0.47 16.41
N ARG A 320 20.87 -0.81 15.70
CA ARG A 320 22.16 -0.11 15.79
C ARG A 320 22.08 1.36 15.34
N ALA A 321 21.40 1.63 14.23
CA ALA A 321 21.29 3.00 13.74
C ALA A 321 20.54 3.93 14.71
N VAL A 322 19.61 3.40 15.47
CA VAL A 322 18.88 4.12 16.52
C VAL A 322 19.76 4.27 17.77
N GLU A 323 20.44 3.22 18.21
CA GLU A 323 21.39 3.29 19.34
C GLU A 323 22.52 4.32 19.09
N GLU A 324 22.97 4.44 17.84
CA GLU A 324 23.98 5.43 17.41
C GLU A 324 23.38 6.84 17.21
N GLY A 325 22.08 7.05 17.39
CA GLY A 325 21.39 8.33 17.20
C GLY A 325 21.34 8.80 15.74
N ILE A 326 21.47 7.88 14.79
CA ILE A 326 21.41 8.15 13.34
C ILE A 326 19.95 8.30 12.89
N ILE A 327 19.06 7.42 13.37
CA ILE A 327 17.63 7.41 13.08
C ILE A 327 16.86 7.62 14.39
N GLU A 328 15.84 8.46 14.36
CA GLU A 328 14.91 8.67 15.48
C GLU A 328 13.74 7.68 15.46
N LYS A 329 13.05 7.59 14.32
CA LYS A 329 11.89 6.72 14.12
C LYS A 329 11.82 6.21 12.70
N VAL A 330 11.23 5.01 12.56
CA VAL A 330 10.82 4.44 11.28
C VAL A 330 9.31 4.25 11.30
N ILE A 331 8.61 4.80 10.32
CA ILE A 331 7.16 4.72 10.20
C ILE A 331 6.83 4.04 8.88
N THR A 332 6.13 2.89 8.95
CA THR A 332 5.60 2.25 7.75
C THR A 332 4.11 1.95 7.91
N THR A 333 3.43 1.60 6.83
CA THR A 333 2.00 1.31 6.89
C THR A 333 1.74 -0.15 7.31
N ASN A 334 0.51 -0.41 7.78
CA ASN A 334 -0.01 -1.75 8.04
C ASN A 334 -0.59 -2.45 6.79
N LEU A 335 -0.19 -2.01 5.60
CA LEU A 335 -0.69 -2.53 4.32
C LEU A 335 -0.07 -3.88 3.92
N THR A 336 1.04 -4.25 4.54
CA THR A 336 1.72 -5.54 4.40
C THR A 336 1.98 -6.13 5.77
N TYR A 337 2.28 -7.43 5.80
CA TYR A 337 2.58 -8.14 7.04
C TYR A 337 3.69 -7.46 7.85
N GLN A 338 3.42 -7.25 9.12
CA GLN A 338 4.35 -6.73 10.11
C GLN A 338 4.61 -7.80 11.16
N THR A 339 5.88 -8.14 11.39
CA THR A 339 6.21 -9.16 12.40
C THR A 339 5.93 -8.63 13.81
N PRO A 340 5.55 -9.51 14.77
CA PRO A 340 5.42 -9.13 16.18
C PRO A 340 6.71 -8.52 16.74
N GLU A 341 7.86 -9.00 16.26
CA GLU A 341 9.17 -8.46 16.64
C GLU A 341 9.33 -7.01 16.20
N LEU A 342 8.98 -6.66 14.94
CA LEU A 342 9.01 -5.29 14.44
C LEU A 342 8.08 -4.39 15.26
N LEU A 343 6.86 -4.84 15.52
CA LEU A 343 5.86 -4.08 16.28
C LEU A 343 6.25 -3.84 17.75
N SER A 344 7.21 -4.60 18.28
CA SER A 344 7.73 -4.45 19.65
C SER A 344 8.87 -3.41 19.76
N ARG A 345 9.38 -2.89 18.65
CA ARG A 345 10.50 -1.94 18.66
C ARG A 345 10.02 -0.52 18.99
N ASP A 346 10.63 0.12 19.98
CA ASP A 346 10.29 1.51 20.38
C ASP A 346 10.58 2.53 19.26
N TRP A 347 11.54 2.24 18.38
CA TRP A 347 11.86 3.10 17.25
C TRP A 347 10.89 2.94 16.05
N TYR A 348 10.02 1.94 16.09
CA TYR A 348 9.08 1.65 15.00
C TYR A 348 7.68 2.14 15.31
N ALA A 349 7.00 2.67 14.31
CA ALA A 349 5.58 2.99 14.38
C ALA A 349 4.85 2.47 13.13
N SER A 350 3.71 1.83 13.36
CA SER A 350 2.82 1.36 12.30
C SER A 350 1.74 2.41 12.02
N SER A 351 1.72 2.95 10.81
CA SER A 351 0.67 3.88 10.35
C SER A 351 -0.54 3.08 9.86
N ASP A 352 -1.67 3.19 10.57
CA ASP A 352 -2.90 2.46 10.22
C ASP A 352 -3.61 3.10 9.02
N VAL A 353 -3.65 2.39 7.90
CA VAL A 353 -4.31 2.79 6.65
C VAL A 353 -5.68 2.12 6.48
N SER A 354 -6.09 1.24 7.38
CA SER A 354 -7.32 0.43 7.26
C SER A 354 -8.57 1.30 7.07
N LYS A 355 -8.68 2.38 7.85
CA LYS A 355 -9.78 3.35 7.73
C LYS A 355 -9.81 4.00 6.35
N TYR A 356 -8.64 4.31 5.79
CA TYR A 356 -8.54 4.93 4.48
C TYR A 356 -8.92 3.95 3.36
N VAL A 357 -8.50 2.68 3.46
CA VAL A 357 -8.94 1.62 2.54
C VAL A 357 -10.44 1.45 2.58
N ALA A 358 -11.05 1.42 3.77
CA ALA A 358 -12.50 1.35 3.93
C ALA A 358 -13.21 2.54 3.25
N LEU A 359 -12.65 3.75 3.39
CA LEU A 359 -13.18 4.95 2.72
C LEU A 359 -13.08 4.84 1.20
N LEU A 360 -11.96 4.34 0.66
CA LEU A 360 -11.80 4.13 -0.78
C LEU A 360 -12.82 3.13 -1.33
N ILE A 361 -13.07 2.03 -0.64
CA ILE A 361 -14.13 1.07 -0.99
C ILE A 361 -15.49 1.78 -1.02
N CYS A 362 -15.80 2.56 0.01
CA CYS A 362 -17.06 3.31 0.07
C CYS A 362 -17.17 4.35 -1.05
N LEU A 363 -16.08 5.06 -1.39
CA LEU A 363 -16.07 6.07 -2.45
C LEU A 363 -16.22 5.46 -3.85
N LEU A 364 -15.50 4.38 -4.13
CA LEU A 364 -15.60 3.66 -5.41
C LEU A 364 -16.99 3.07 -5.60
N TYR A 365 -17.61 2.59 -4.52
CA TYR A 365 -18.94 2.01 -4.52
C TYR A 365 -20.08 3.05 -4.63
N THR A 366 -19.93 4.24 -4.06
CA THR A 366 -21.02 5.22 -3.92
C THR A 366 -20.90 6.45 -4.81
N SER A 367 -19.79 6.64 -5.49
CA SER A 367 -19.56 7.81 -6.35
C SER A 367 -19.17 7.39 -7.74
N PRO A 368 -19.81 7.96 -8.78
CA PRO A 368 -19.20 7.90 -10.10
C PRO A 368 -17.79 8.50 -10.02
N SER A 369 -16.87 7.92 -10.77
CA SER A 369 -15.48 8.37 -10.86
C SER A 369 -15.42 9.90 -11.02
N PRO A 370 -14.39 10.58 -10.50
CA PRO A 370 -14.18 12.00 -10.80
C PRO A 370 -14.20 12.32 -12.29
N ARG A 371 -13.87 11.34 -13.16
CA ARG A 371 -14.01 11.44 -14.62
C ARG A 371 -15.45 11.48 -15.10
N ASP A 372 -16.38 10.88 -14.37
CA ASP A 372 -17.81 10.85 -14.72
C ASP A 372 -18.50 12.17 -14.34
N ARG A 373 -17.97 12.92 -13.36
CA ARG A 373 -18.47 14.25 -12.99
C ARG A 373 -18.16 15.35 -14.02
N GLN A 374 -17.20 15.11 -14.93
CA GLN A 374 -16.86 16.09 -15.98
C GLN A 374 -17.76 15.93 -17.22
N LYS A 375 -18.60 14.91 -17.27
CA LYS A 375 -19.53 14.66 -18.40
C LYS A 375 -21.00 15.00 -18.10
N SER A 376 -21.29 15.45 -16.90
CA SER A 376 -22.57 16.02 -16.47
C SER A 376 -22.39 17.52 -16.15
#